data_d01c625bf7e92aa91014500697f71b94
#
_entry.id   d01c625bf7e92aa91014500697f71b94
#
_cell.length_a   1.000
_cell.length_b   1.000
_cell.length_c   1.000
_cell.angle_alpha   90.00
_cell.angle_beta   90.00
_cell.angle_gamma   90.00
#
_symmetry.space_group_name_H-M   'P 1'
#
loop_
_entity.id
_entity.type
_entity.pdbx_description
1 polymer ?
#
loop_
_entity_poly.entity_id
_entity_poly.type
_entity_poly.pdbx_seq_one_letter_code
_entity_poly.pdbx_strand_id
1 'polypeptide(L)'
;TIIHGNRPGPTITITGGVHGDEMVGQVATSLLSQNVFTDPGRPLDPEMMAGTIRLAPVLNPPGLTRQRRYFPDGRDLNREFPGSETGSTTGRVANRVLKELITGSDYLLDLHTAARGRDNLPQVRADLAHPPSNRIARAFGIEVILDSKGPKGSMRRSAVDFGIGSLTYEGGGANLADHEAVQIAIHGILNVLRSLHVIPGNPSRPKFRLLASGSTWVRADEGGLLDLFVSRGSFVQEGEVIGRIVDPQRPSDSADIIAPARGIFICTANNPIVTPGTPVGHLLPVTRGINLIRKGLDKKTNKLIVSGSKGEPIWREDFEVEEIMIEGEWSGGGVDAEWQRDWPTASEKEHVEASEEEDAD
;
A
#
# COMPACT_ATOMS: atom_id res chain seq x y z
N THR A 1 -14.17 0.78 -16.15
CA THR A 1 -14.10 -0.15 -17.29
C THR A 1 -14.46 -1.55 -16.85
N ILE A 2 -15.28 -2.24 -17.64
CA ILE A 2 -15.58 -3.67 -17.42
C ILE A 2 -15.17 -4.40 -18.70
N ILE A 3 -14.45 -5.52 -18.51
CA ILE A 3 -13.96 -6.36 -19.61
C ILE A 3 -14.49 -7.76 -19.38
N HIS A 4 -15.25 -8.28 -20.34
CA HIS A 4 -15.75 -9.65 -20.34
C HIS A 4 -14.92 -10.52 -21.27
N GLY A 5 -14.32 -11.57 -20.72
CA GLY A 5 -13.61 -12.57 -21.53
C GLY A 5 -14.57 -13.54 -22.23
N ASN A 6 -14.09 -14.15 -23.31
CA ASN A 6 -14.86 -15.11 -24.11
C ASN A 6 -15.10 -16.46 -23.42
N ARG A 7 -14.44 -16.72 -22.30
CA ARG A 7 -14.57 -17.98 -21.57
C ARG A 7 -15.12 -17.74 -20.16
N PRO A 8 -15.87 -18.68 -19.59
CA PRO A 8 -16.25 -18.63 -18.17
C PRO A 8 -15.02 -18.55 -17.27
N GLY A 9 -15.12 -17.79 -16.18
CA GLY A 9 -14.03 -17.61 -15.21
C GLY A 9 -14.43 -16.67 -14.08
N PRO A 10 -13.50 -16.36 -13.16
CA PRO A 10 -13.79 -15.53 -12.02
C PRO A 10 -14.01 -14.05 -12.40
N THR A 11 -14.72 -13.34 -11.53
CA THR A 11 -14.85 -11.88 -11.56
C THR A 11 -13.82 -11.26 -10.63
N ILE A 12 -12.99 -10.37 -11.17
CA ILE A 12 -11.92 -9.70 -10.43
C ILE A 12 -12.16 -8.20 -10.50
N THR A 13 -12.25 -7.57 -9.33
CA THR A 13 -12.31 -6.12 -9.22
C THR A 13 -10.95 -5.56 -8.82
N ILE A 14 -10.50 -4.53 -9.52
CA ILE A 14 -9.23 -3.84 -9.28
C ILE A 14 -9.55 -2.36 -9.07
N THR A 15 -9.17 -1.82 -7.92
CA THR A 15 -9.49 -0.47 -7.51
C THR A 15 -8.23 0.36 -7.26
N GLY A 16 -8.34 1.65 -7.55
CA GLY A 16 -7.37 2.66 -7.15
C GLY A 16 -8.10 3.91 -6.66
N GLY A 17 -7.36 4.86 -6.07
CA GLY A 17 -7.90 6.15 -5.70
C GLY A 17 -9.04 6.10 -4.69
N VAL A 18 -9.02 5.18 -3.74
CA VAL A 18 -9.82 5.24 -2.50
C VAL A 18 -9.45 6.50 -1.74
N HIS A 19 -8.16 6.82 -1.71
CA HIS A 19 -7.63 8.09 -1.27
C HIS A 19 -7.27 8.93 -2.49
N GLY A 20 -7.69 10.19 -2.52
CA GLY A 20 -7.56 11.02 -3.72
C GLY A 20 -6.12 11.42 -4.06
N ASP A 21 -5.23 11.42 -3.07
CA ASP A 21 -3.81 11.77 -3.21
C ASP A 21 -2.89 10.58 -3.50
N GLU A 22 -3.42 9.35 -3.58
CA GLU A 22 -2.64 8.13 -3.80
C GLU A 22 -2.61 7.74 -5.30
N MET A 23 -1.62 8.25 -6.04
CA MET A 23 -1.61 8.23 -7.51
C MET A 23 -1.23 6.88 -8.13
N VAL A 24 -0.44 6.04 -7.48
CA VAL A 24 0.08 4.79 -8.06
C VAL A 24 -1.04 3.86 -8.53
N GLY A 25 -2.03 3.61 -7.67
CA GLY A 25 -3.18 2.76 -7.99
C GLY A 25 -4.03 3.34 -9.12
N GLN A 26 -4.22 4.65 -9.13
CA GLN A 26 -4.97 5.35 -10.17
C GLN A 26 -4.29 5.20 -11.55
N VAL A 27 -2.97 5.44 -11.60
CA VAL A 27 -2.19 5.34 -12.83
C VAL A 27 -2.12 3.88 -13.31
N ALA A 28 -1.81 2.92 -12.42
CA ALA A 28 -1.72 1.51 -12.78
C ALA A 28 -3.03 0.98 -13.39
N THR A 29 -4.17 1.28 -12.72
CA THR A 29 -5.49 0.84 -13.19
C THR A 29 -5.90 1.55 -14.48
N SER A 30 -5.55 2.84 -14.65
CA SER A 30 -5.81 3.59 -15.89
C SER A 30 -5.00 3.04 -17.07
N LEU A 31 -3.71 2.73 -16.86
CA LEU A 31 -2.87 2.13 -17.90
C LEU A 31 -3.39 0.76 -18.34
N LEU A 32 -3.83 -0.07 -17.39
CA LEU A 32 -4.47 -1.35 -17.71
C LEU A 32 -5.76 -1.16 -18.52
N SER A 33 -6.58 -0.17 -18.17
CA SER A 33 -7.81 0.16 -18.89
C SER A 33 -7.55 0.60 -20.34
N GLN A 34 -6.53 1.41 -20.57
CA GLN A 34 -6.16 1.90 -21.90
C GLN A 34 -5.59 0.78 -22.80
N ASN A 35 -4.90 -0.19 -22.20
CA ASN A 35 -4.28 -1.28 -22.92
C ASN A 35 -5.28 -2.25 -23.55
N VAL A 36 -6.53 -2.27 -23.10
CA VAL A 36 -7.58 -3.15 -23.59
C VAL A 36 -8.02 -2.79 -25.02
N PHE A 37 -7.99 -1.49 -25.37
CA PHE A 37 -8.66 -1.01 -26.58
C PHE A 37 -7.73 -0.70 -27.77
N THR A 38 -6.42 -0.85 -27.63
CA THR A 38 -5.50 -0.27 -28.60
C THR A 38 -4.58 -1.25 -29.34
N ASP A 39 -4.49 -2.56 -28.92
CA ASP A 39 -3.55 -3.48 -29.57
C ASP A 39 -3.93 -4.96 -29.35
N PRO A 40 -4.23 -5.75 -30.40
CA PRO A 40 -4.42 -7.18 -30.31
C PRO A 40 -3.16 -7.89 -29.77
N GLY A 41 -3.35 -8.82 -28.83
CA GLY A 41 -2.27 -9.58 -28.20
C GLY A 41 -1.74 -8.98 -26.89
N ARG A 42 -2.39 -7.96 -26.36
CA ARG A 42 -2.11 -7.44 -25.01
C ARG A 42 -2.69 -8.34 -23.92
N PRO A 43 -2.18 -8.24 -22.68
CA PRO A 43 -2.57 -9.14 -21.58
C PRO A 43 -4.06 -9.18 -21.30
N LEU A 44 -4.79 -8.08 -21.53
CA LEU A 44 -6.24 -7.97 -21.28
C LEU A 44 -7.08 -8.04 -22.57
N ASP A 45 -6.69 -8.88 -23.51
CA ASP A 45 -7.48 -9.16 -24.70
C ASP A 45 -8.70 -10.03 -24.35
N PRO A 46 -9.95 -9.54 -24.55
CA PRO A 46 -11.17 -10.29 -24.27
C PRO A 46 -11.23 -11.67 -24.95
N GLU A 47 -10.68 -11.82 -26.15
CA GLU A 47 -10.68 -13.09 -26.88
C GLU A 47 -9.82 -14.16 -26.20
N MET A 48 -8.78 -13.75 -25.50
CA MET A 48 -7.86 -14.63 -24.78
C MET A 48 -8.23 -14.80 -23.32
N MET A 49 -9.18 -14.01 -22.80
CA MET A 49 -9.53 -13.97 -21.38
C MET A 49 -10.61 -14.97 -20.97
N ALA A 50 -10.58 -15.32 -19.67
CA ALA A 50 -11.66 -16.02 -18.97
C ALA A 50 -12.20 -15.14 -17.84
N GLY A 51 -13.53 -15.13 -17.65
CA GLY A 51 -14.17 -14.36 -16.59
C GLY A 51 -14.33 -12.88 -16.87
N THR A 52 -14.37 -12.08 -15.83
CA THR A 52 -14.64 -10.64 -15.92
C THR A 52 -13.64 -9.84 -15.11
N ILE A 53 -13.11 -8.75 -15.67
CA ILE A 53 -12.30 -7.77 -14.95
C ILE A 53 -13.07 -6.46 -14.84
N ARG A 54 -13.19 -5.94 -13.63
CA ARG A 54 -13.73 -4.61 -13.32
C ARG A 54 -12.60 -3.70 -12.89
N LEU A 55 -12.35 -2.61 -13.62
CA LEU A 55 -11.29 -1.63 -13.37
C LEU A 55 -11.92 -0.32 -12.92
N ALA A 56 -11.63 0.11 -11.68
CA ALA A 56 -12.10 1.36 -11.10
C ALA A 56 -10.89 2.21 -10.64
N PRO A 57 -10.33 3.05 -11.51
CA PRO A 57 -9.09 3.79 -11.22
C PRO A 57 -9.26 4.86 -10.15
N VAL A 58 -10.45 5.40 -9.95
CA VAL A 58 -10.70 6.50 -9.01
C VAL A 58 -12.02 6.29 -8.27
N LEU A 59 -11.94 5.93 -6.99
CA LEU A 59 -13.12 5.80 -6.12
C LEU A 59 -13.45 7.11 -5.38
N ASN A 60 -12.49 8.02 -5.28
CA ASN A 60 -12.65 9.33 -4.64
C ASN A 60 -12.34 10.49 -5.62
N PRO A 61 -13.20 10.76 -6.61
CA PRO A 61 -12.97 11.85 -7.56
C PRO A 61 -12.83 13.25 -6.90
N PRO A 62 -13.63 13.61 -5.87
CA PRO A 62 -13.42 14.89 -5.18
C PRO A 62 -12.07 14.99 -4.47
N GLY A 63 -11.59 13.89 -3.89
CA GLY A 63 -10.27 13.83 -3.27
C GLY A 63 -9.15 13.96 -4.30
N LEU A 64 -9.27 13.29 -5.46
CA LEU A 64 -8.31 13.42 -6.56
C LEU A 64 -8.17 14.87 -7.01
N THR A 65 -9.29 15.55 -7.32
CA THR A 65 -9.26 16.93 -7.78
C THR A 65 -8.61 17.90 -6.79
N ARG A 66 -8.74 17.61 -5.49
CA ARG A 66 -8.17 18.42 -4.40
C ARG A 66 -6.81 17.91 -3.93
N GLN A 67 -6.32 16.80 -4.47
CA GLN A 67 -5.12 16.11 -4.01
C GLN A 67 -5.16 15.83 -2.49
N ARG A 68 -6.29 15.32 -2.02
CA ARG A 68 -6.57 15.05 -0.61
C ARG A 68 -6.97 13.59 -0.41
N ARG A 69 -6.56 13.03 0.72
CA ARG A 69 -6.91 11.67 1.15
C ARG A 69 -8.43 11.51 1.32
N TYR A 70 -9.05 12.44 2.01
CA TYR A 70 -10.43 12.37 2.50
C TYR A 70 -11.46 12.83 1.48
N PHE A 71 -12.70 12.40 1.71
CA PHE A 71 -13.88 12.96 1.06
C PHE A 71 -14.16 14.39 1.56
N PRO A 72 -15.03 15.16 0.85
CA PRO A 72 -15.38 16.54 1.24
C PRO A 72 -15.99 16.69 2.63
N ASP A 73 -16.61 15.64 3.17
CA ASP A 73 -17.14 15.60 4.54
C ASP A 73 -16.08 15.23 5.60
N GLY A 74 -14.79 15.26 5.24
CA GLY A 74 -13.66 15.03 6.12
C GLY A 74 -13.42 13.57 6.52
N ARG A 75 -14.19 12.60 5.97
CA ARG A 75 -14.10 11.18 6.33
C ARG A 75 -13.17 10.41 5.41
N ASP A 76 -12.53 9.39 5.97
CA ASP A 76 -11.74 8.40 5.24
C ASP A 76 -12.67 7.32 4.65
N LEU A 77 -12.77 7.26 3.31
CA LEU A 77 -13.59 6.23 2.65
C LEU A 77 -13.18 4.82 3.08
N ASN A 78 -11.87 4.59 3.30
CA ASN A 78 -11.35 3.28 3.72
C ASN A 78 -11.54 2.99 5.23
N ARG A 79 -12.45 3.71 5.90
CA ARG A 79 -12.93 3.48 7.27
C ARG A 79 -14.46 3.40 7.35
N GLU A 80 -15.14 3.63 6.24
CA GLU A 80 -16.60 3.69 6.21
C GLU A 80 -17.26 2.43 5.66
N PHE A 81 -16.52 1.43 5.16
CA PHE A 81 -17.08 0.17 4.68
C PHE A 81 -17.62 -0.70 5.82
N PRO A 82 -18.77 -1.40 5.62
CA PRO A 82 -19.53 -1.60 4.40
C PRO A 82 -20.41 -0.40 3.99
N GLY A 83 -20.44 0.67 4.78
CA GLY A 83 -21.26 1.84 4.56
C GLY A 83 -22.74 1.66 4.89
N SER A 84 -23.54 2.66 4.55
CA SER A 84 -24.99 2.67 4.78
C SER A 84 -25.70 3.42 3.62
N GLU A 85 -26.95 3.08 3.35
CA GLU A 85 -27.77 3.82 2.38
C GLU A 85 -28.13 5.23 2.87
N THR A 86 -28.07 5.42 4.17
CA THR A 86 -28.32 6.70 4.85
C THR A 86 -27.09 7.12 5.64
N GLY A 87 -27.00 8.38 6.04
CA GLY A 87 -25.89 8.89 6.84
C GLY A 87 -24.94 9.79 6.04
N SER A 88 -23.63 9.78 6.39
CA SER A 88 -22.61 10.62 5.77
C SER A 88 -22.48 10.38 4.26
N THR A 89 -22.01 11.40 3.53
CA THR A 89 -21.74 11.24 2.09
C THR A 89 -20.75 10.12 1.84
N THR A 90 -19.67 10.05 2.61
CA THR A 90 -18.66 9.00 2.48
C THR A 90 -19.22 7.62 2.80
N GLY A 91 -20.03 7.47 3.84
CA GLY A 91 -20.69 6.19 4.17
C GLY A 91 -21.65 5.70 3.08
N ARG A 92 -22.37 6.62 2.42
CA ARG A 92 -23.22 6.28 1.27
C ARG A 92 -22.43 5.86 0.05
N VAL A 93 -21.29 6.52 -0.20
CA VAL A 93 -20.37 6.11 -1.28
C VAL A 93 -19.77 4.74 -0.99
N ALA A 94 -19.31 4.48 0.23
CA ALA A 94 -18.81 3.16 0.63
C ALA A 94 -19.83 2.06 0.37
N ASN A 95 -21.11 2.30 0.72
CA ASN A 95 -22.20 1.35 0.50
C ASN A 95 -22.42 1.07 -1.00
N ARG A 96 -22.44 2.12 -1.85
CA ARG A 96 -22.58 1.96 -3.29
C ARG A 96 -21.42 1.22 -3.92
N VAL A 97 -20.17 1.57 -3.54
CA VAL A 97 -18.96 0.88 -4.01
C VAL A 97 -19.05 -0.60 -3.67
N LEU A 98 -19.41 -0.93 -2.42
CA LEU A 98 -19.55 -2.32 -2.02
C LEU A 98 -20.62 -3.05 -2.83
N LYS A 99 -21.84 -2.48 -2.92
CA LYS A 99 -22.98 -3.13 -3.56
C LYS A 99 -22.83 -3.24 -5.09
N GLU A 100 -22.39 -2.17 -5.75
CA GLU A 100 -22.44 -2.08 -7.21
C GLU A 100 -21.12 -2.53 -7.87
N LEU A 101 -19.98 -2.40 -7.18
CA LEU A 101 -18.68 -2.70 -7.76
C LEU A 101 -18.06 -3.99 -7.20
N ILE A 102 -18.10 -4.18 -5.87
CA ILE A 102 -17.37 -5.27 -5.20
C ILE A 102 -18.21 -6.54 -5.09
N THR A 103 -19.48 -6.41 -4.72
CA THR A 103 -20.39 -7.57 -4.61
C THR A 103 -20.48 -8.32 -5.94
N GLY A 104 -20.41 -9.65 -5.87
CA GLY A 104 -20.37 -10.53 -7.04
C GLY A 104 -18.98 -10.62 -7.69
N SER A 105 -17.94 -10.11 -7.04
CA SER A 105 -16.54 -10.44 -7.36
C SER A 105 -16.09 -11.66 -6.59
N ASP A 106 -15.21 -12.46 -7.19
CA ASP A 106 -14.49 -13.53 -6.50
C ASP A 106 -13.23 -12.98 -5.81
N TYR A 107 -12.64 -11.92 -6.40
CA TYR A 107 -11.41 -11.30 -5.91
C TYR A 107 -11.44 -9.78 -6.02
N LEU A 108 -10.76 -9.12 -5.06
CA LEU A 108 -10.55 -7.68 -5.01
C LEU A 108 -9.05 -7.37 -4.83
N LEU A 109 -8.50 -6.55 -5.71
CA LEU A 109 -7.16 -5.97 -5.59
C LEU A 109 -7.30 -4.46 -5.40
N ASP A 110 -6.92 -3.96 -4.23
CA ASP A 110 -7.03 -2.55 -3.86
C ASP A 110 -5.64 -1.91 -3.81
N LEU A 111 -5.42 -0.87 -4.63
CA LEU A 111 -4.10 -0.30 -4.86
C LEU A 111 -3.94 1.03 -4.15
N HIS A 112 -2.94 1.11 -3.29
CA HIS A 112 -2.63 2.25 -2.43
C HIS A 112 -1.17 2.68 -2.51
N THR A 113 -0.88 3.83 -1.89
CA THR A 113 0.48 4.29 -1.55
C THR A 113 0.57 4.56 -0.05
N ALA A 114 1.76 4.90 0.44
CA ALA A 114 1.88 5.51 1.74
C ALA A 114 1.07 6.81 1.81
N ALA A 115 0.55 7.12 2.99
CA ALA A 115 -0.06 8.41 3.27
C ALA A 115 0.97 9.55 3.13
N ARG A 116 0.49 10.78 3.04
CA ARG A 116 1.32 11.98 2.89
C ARG A 116 2.43 12.03 3.95
N GLY A 117 3.62 12.44 3.52
CA GLY A 117 4.81 12.53 4.37
C GLY A 117 5.57 11.21 4.52
N ARG A 118 5.22 10.16 3.73
CA ARG A 118 5.84 8.83 3.77
C ARG A 118 6.01 8.21 2.41
N ASP A 119 6.85 7.16 2.38
CA ASP A 119 7.17 6.41 1.19
C ASP A 119 7.26 4.90 1.52
N ASN A 120 6.39 4.09 0.91
CA ASN A 120 6.31 2.64 1.11
C ASN A 120 7.19 1.88 0.12
N LEU A 121 7.96 0.93 0.63
CA LEU A 121 8.46 -0.18 -0.18
C LEU A 121 7.25 -0.92 -0.77
N PRO A 122 7.24 -1.23 -2.08
CA PRO A 122 6.19 -2.04 -2.65
C PRO A 122 5.99 -3.35 -1.89
N GLN A 123 4.76 -3.59 -1.44
CA GLN A 123 4.38 -4.71 -0.58
C GLN A 123 2.90 -5.05 -0.74
N VAL A 124 2.51 -6.26 -0.35
CA VAL A 124 1.12 -6.70 -0.31
C VAL A 124 0.68 -6.90 1.14
N ARG A 125 -0.56 -6.53 1.44
CA ARG A 125 -1.23 -6.80 2.72
C ARG A 125 -2.45 -7.66 2.47
N ALA A 126 -2.58 -8.77 3.19
CA ALA A 126 -3.71 -9.70 3.06
C ALA A 126 -3.96 -10.44 4.37
N ASP A 127 -5.17 -10.94 4.56
CA ASP A 127 -5.50 -11.93 5.60
C ASP A 127 -5.05 -13.30 5.08
N LEU A 128 -3.89 -13.79 5.54
CA LEU A 128 -3.36 -15.07 5.09
C LEU A 128 -4.10 -16.27 5.69
N ALA A 129 -4.92 -16.06 6.73
CA ALA A 129 -5.82 -17.08 7.26
C ALA A 129 -7.05 -17.28 6.35
N HIS A 130 -7.37 -16.32 5.47
CA HIS A 130 -8.43 -16.44 4.47
C HIS A 130 -7.87 -17.06 3.17
N PRO A 131 -8.21 -18.32 2.82
CA PRO A 131 -7.55 -19.04 1.72
C PRO A 131 -7.59 -18.32 0.37
N PRO A 132 -8.71 -17.69 -0.07
CA PRO A 132 -8.72 -16.93 -1.33
C PRO A 132 -7.77 -15.72 -1.31
N SER A 133 -7.69 -14.99 -0.19
CA SER A 133 -6.76 -13.84 -0.03
C SER A 133 -5.31 -14.30 -0.03
N ASN A 134 -4.99 -15.37 0.68
CA ASN A 134 -3.67 -15.97 0.72
C ASN A 134 -3.20 -16.39 -0.69
N ARG A 135 -4.10 -17.03 -1.46
CA ARG A 135 -3.82 -17.44 -2.84
C ARG A 135 -3.38 -16.25 -3.71
N ILE A 136 -4.15 -15.17 -3.74
CA ILE A 136 -3.83 -14.02 -4.60
C ILE A 136 -2.66 -13.20 -4.06
N ALA A 137 -2.45 -13.12 -2.74
CA ALA A 137 -1.30 -12.45 -2.16
C ALA A 137 0.02 -13.11 -2.58
N ARG A 138 0.07 -14.45 -2.54
CA ARG A 138 1.24 -15.21 -3.02
C ARG A 138 1.41 -15.14 -4.52
N ALA A 139 0.30 -15.13 -5.26
CA ALA A 139 0.30 -15.02 -6.72
C ALA A 139 0.77 -13.65 -7.21
N PHE A 140 0.67 -12.60 -6.40
CA PHE A 140 1.11 -11.25 -6.76
C PHE A 140 2.60 -11.20 -7.14
N GLY A 141 3.43 -12.10 -6.57
CA GLY A 141 4.81 -12.28 -7.04
C GLY A 141 5.80 -11.25 -6.49
N ILE A 142 5.59 -10.80 -5.26
CA ILE A 142 6.42 -9.79 -4.57
C ILE A 142 7.09 -10.40 -3.33
N GLU A 143 8.22 -9.83 -2.89
CA GLU A 143 9.03 -10.32 -1.78
C GLU A 143 8.38 -10.09 -0.40
N VAL A 144 7.58 -9.03 -0.22
CA VAL A 144 7.05 -8.66 1.10
C VAL A 144 5.53 -8.80 1.12
N ILE A 145 5.05 -9.68 1.99
CA ILE A 145 3.62 -9.85 2.28
C ILE A 145 3.40 -9.66 3.79
N LEU A 146 2.54 -8.72 4.13
CA LEU A 146 2.13 -8.45 5.50
C LEU A 146 0.81 -9.19 5.79
N ASP A 147 0.86 -10.13 6.73
CA ASP A 147 -0.33 -10.84 7.21
C ASP A 147 -1.13 -9.92 8.13
N SER A 148 -2.27 -9.46 7.65
CA SER A 148 -3.14 -8.55 8.39
C SER A 148 -4.57 -8.64 7.89
N LYS A 149 -5.50 -8.81 8.83
CA LYS A 149 -6.95 -8.75 8.53
C LYS A 149 -7.41 -7.40 7.99
N GLY A 150 -6.62 -6.36 8.19
CA GLY A 150 -6.98 -4.98 7.88
C GLY A 150 -7.82 -4.32 8.98
N PRO A 151 -7.79 -2.98 9.03
CA PRO A 151 -8.56 -2.23 10.00
C PRO A 151 -10.07 -2.39 9.77
N LYS A 152 -10.86 -2.29 10.83
CA LYS A 152 -12.33 -2.28 10.75
C LYS A 152 -12.77 -1.09 9.89
N GLY A 153 -13.73 -1.32 9.01
CA GLY A 153 -14.22 -0.30 8.09
C GLY A 153 -13.40 -0.15 6.81
N SER A 154 -12.29 -0.88 6.63
CA SER A 154 -11.58 -0.89 5.35
C SER A 154 -12.31 -1.74 4.30
N MET A 155 -12.13 -1.36 3.04
CA MET A 155 -12.70 -2.06 1.90
C MET A 155 -12.23 -3.51 1.83
N ARG A 156 -10.91 -3.75 1.99
CA ARG A 156 -10.32 -5.09 2.04
C ARG A 156 -10.93 -5.97 3.13
N ARG A 157 -11.07 -5.45 4.36
CA ARG A 157 -11.68 -6.19 5.46
C ARG A 157 -13.12 -6.54 5.17
N SER A 158 -13.89 -5.57 4.70
CA SER A 158 -15.30 -5.80 4.34
C SER A 158 -15.45 -6.82 3.21
N ALA A 159 -14.59 -6.78 2.18
CA ALA A 159 -14.60 -7.77 1.11
C ALA A 159 -14.37 -9.19 1.65
N VAL A 160 -13.39 -9.39 2.55
CA VAL A 160 -13.13 -10.68 3.21
C VAL A 160 -14.33 -11.14 4.05
N ASP A 161 -14.95 -10.24 4.79
CA ASP A 161 -16.16 -10.54 5.59
C ASP A 161 -17.36 -10.99 4.70
N PHE A 162 -17.37 -10.64 3.41
CA PHE A 162 -18.30 -11.13 2.38
C PHE A 162 -17.78 -12.35 1.60
N GLY A 163 -16.67 -12.97 2.03
CA GLY A 163 -16.09 -14.16 1.41
C GLY A 163 -15.27 -13.89 0.15
N ILE A 164 -15.02 -12.64 -0.21
CA ILE A 164 -14.24 -12.23 -1.40
C ILE A 164 -12.76 -12.25 -1.08
N GLY A 165 -11.96 -12.98 -1.89
CA GLY A 165 -10.51 -12.98 -1.77
C GLY A 165 -9.94 -11.59 -2.00
N SER A 166 -9.29 -10.99 -1.00
CA SER A 166 -8.89 -9.58 -1.10
C SER A 166 -7.46 -9.32 -0.64
N LEU A 167 -6.76 -8.46 -1.37
CA LEU A 167 -5.46 -7.91 -0.98
C LEU A 167 -5.43 -6.39 -1.15
N THR A 168 -4.51 -5.76 -0.43
CA THR A 168 -4.10 -4.37 -0.67
C THR A 168 -2.65 -4.37 -1.12
N TYR A 169 -2.36 -3.73 -2.26
CA TYR A 169 -1.01 -3.37 -2.65
C TYR A 169 -0.70 -1.98 -2.09
N GLU A 170 0.51 -1.81 -1.58
CA GLU A 170 1.05 -0.55 -1.07
C GLU A 170 2.40 -0.28 -1.72
N GLY A 171 2.60 0.85 -2.36
CA GLY A 171 3.89 1.19 -2.96
C GLY A 171 4.03 2.66 -3.31
N GLY A 172 5.18 3.26 -3.00
CA GLY A 172 5.43 4.69 -3.20
C GLY A 172 4.77 5.59 -2.16
N GLY A 173 4.75 6.89 -2.43
CA GLY A 173 4.20 7.93 -1.57
C GLY A 173 3.02 8.68 -2.18
N ALA A 174 2.26 9.41 -1.34
CA ALA A 174 1.15 10.24 -1.77
C ALA A 174 1.61 11.41 -2.65
N ASN A 175 0.72 11.89 -3.52
CA ASN A 175 0.94 12.98 -4.49
C ASN A 175 2.07 12.72 -5.50
N LEU A 176 2.50 11.47 -5.64
CA LEU A 176 3.55 11.06 -6.57
C LEU A 176 3.10 9.83 -7.37
N ALA A 177 3.18 9.92 -8.69
CA ALA A 177 3.05 8.78 -9.58
C ALA A 177 4.41 8.07 -9.70
N ASP A 178 4.81 7.36 -8.65
CA ASP A 178 6.06 6.60 -8.62
C ASP A 178 6.04 5.53 -9.71
N HIS A 179 6.85 5.72 -10.76
CA HIS A 179 6.86 4.86 -11.94
C HIS A 179 7.24 3.42 -11.59
N GLU A 180 8.21 3.21 -10.70
CA GLU A 180 8.62 1.87 -10.26
C GLU A 180 7.46 1.17 -9.53
N ALA A 181 6.83 1.85 -8.58
CA ALA A 181 5.69 1.31 -7.85
C ALA A 181 4.50 1.00 -8.79
N VAL A 182 4.25 1.83 -9.82
CA VAL A 182 3.23 1.58 -10.85
C VAL A 182 3.55 0.31 -11.64
N GLN A 183 4.80 0.13 -12.09
CA GLN A 183 5.20 -1.07 -12.85
C GLN A 183 5.08 -2.33 -12.01
N ILE A 184 5.49 -2.29 -10.74
CA ILE A 184 5.34 -3.42 -9.81
C ILE A 184 3.87 -3.76 -9.58
N ALA A 185 2.99 -2.75 -9.43
CA ALA A 185 1.55 -2.96 -9.29
C ALA A 185 0.96 -3.67 -10.51
N ILE A 186 1.26 -3.18 -11.72
CA ILE A 186 0.80 -3.78 -12.98
C ILE A 186 1.31 -5.22 -13.11
N HIS A 187 2.60 -5.44 -12.84
CA HIS A 187 3.21 -6.76 -12.86
C HIS A 187 2.50 -7.73 -11.91
N GLY A 188 2.27 -7.30 -10.66
CA GLY A 188 1.57 -8.12 -9.66
C GLY A 188 0.12 -8.43 -10.05
N ILE A 189 -0.61 -7.46 -10.59
CA ILE A 189 -1.96 -7.68 -11.11
C ILE A 189 -1.95 -8.75 -12.20
N LEU A 190 -1.06 -8.62 -13.19
CA LEU A 190 -0.95 -9.61 -14.29
C LEU A 190 -0.56 -11.00 -13.77
N ASN A 191 0.26 -11.09 -12.73
CA ASN A 191 0.58 -12.36 -12.09
C ASN A 191 -0.63 -13.01 -11.42
N VAL A 192 -1.44 -12.23 -10.71
CA VAL A 192 -2.69 -12.73 -10.12
C VAL A 192 -3.62 -13.24 -11.22
N LEU A 193 -3.80 -12.47 -12.30
CA LEU A 193 -4.66 -12.86 -13.43
C LEU A 193 -4.18 -14.17 -14.11
N ARG A 194 -2.86 -14.35 -14.27
CA ARG A 194 -2.27 -15.59 -14.79
C ARG A 194 -2.48 -16.76 -13.83
N SER A 195 -2.23 -16.56 -12.54
CA SER A 195 -2.42 -17.60 -11.51
C SER A 195 -3.88 -18.06 -11.38
N LEU A 196 -4.83 -17.20 -11.72
CA LEU A 196 -6.26 -17.48 -11.73
C LEU A 196 -6.75 -17.96 -13.11
N HIS A 197 -5.84 -18.14 -14.09
CA HIS A 197 -6.13 -18.53 -15.47
C HIS A 197 -7.11 -17.58 -16.19
N VAL A 198 -7.15 -16.32 -15.78
CA VAL A 198 -7.94 -15.27 -16.44
C VAL A 198 -7.29 -14.84 -17.74
N ILE A 199 -5.98 -14.73 -17.76
CA ILE A 199 -5.17 -14.45 -18.96
C ILE A 199 -4.15 -15.57 -19.17
N PRO A 200 -3.66 -15.77 -20.41
CA PRO A 200 -2.63 -16.77 -20.68
C PRO A 200 -1.28 -16.42 -20.06
N GLY A 201 -0.42 -17.45 -19.92
CA GLY A 201 0.94 -17.34 -19.41
C GLY A 201 1.08 -17.81 -17.96
N ASN A 202 2.32 -17.89 -17.50
CA ASN A 202 2.67 -18.32 -16.16
C ASN A 202 2.93 -17.11 -15.26
N PRO A 203 2.50 -17.18 -13.97
CA PRO A 203 2.78 -16.10 -13.03
C PRO A 203 4.25 -16.12 -12.65
N SER A 204 4.83 -14.96 -12.43
CA SER A 204 6.15 -14.77 -11.89
C SER A 204 6.23 -15.00 -10.38
N ARG A 205 7.44 -15.41 -9.89
CA ARG A 205 7.68 -15.68 -8.48
C ARG A 205 8.96 -15.00 -8.02
N PRO A 206 8.98 -14.39 -6.82
CA PRO A 206 10.20 -13.87 -6.25
C PRO A 206 11.12 -15.04 -5.84
N LYS A 207 12.42 -14.78 -5.68
CA LYS A 207 13.38 -15.79 -5.23
C LYS A 207 13.10 -16.26 -3.80
N PHE A 208 12.61 -15.35 -2.97
CA PHE A 208 12.19 -15.62 -1.61
C PHE A 208 11.02 -14.70 -1.26
N ARG A 209 10.37 -14.97 -0.14
CA ARG A 209 9.26 -14.18 0.35
C ARG A 209 9.35 -13.97 1.84
N LEU A 210 9.13 -12.75 2.28
CA LEU A 210 9.00 -12.36 3.68
C LEU A 210 7.52 -12.32 4.03
N LEU A 211 7.07 -13.23 4.87
CA LEU A 211 5.71 -13.28 5.40
C LEU A 211 5.74 -12.73 6.82
N ALA A 212 5.22 -11.52 7.02
CA ALA A 212 5.31 -10.86 8.31
C ALA A 212 3.94 -10.69 8.97
N SER A 213 3.83 -11.15 10.20
CA SER A 213 2.68 -10.93 11.09
C SER A 213 2.91 -9.83 12.12
N GLY A 214 4.02 -9.10 12.02
CA GLY A 214 4.36 -7.99 12.90
C GLY A 214 5.44 -7.09 12.32
N SER A 215 5.59 -5.91 12.92
CA SER A 215 6.57 -4.90 12.52
C SER A 215 6.77 -3.87 13.63
N THR A 216 7.78 -3.02 13.51
CA THR A 216 8.13 -2.03 14.53
C THR A 216 8.16 -0.62 13.93
N TRP A 217 7.45 0.32 14.55
CA TRP A 217 7.57 1.73 14.25
C TRP A 217 8.77 2.33 14.98
N VAL A 218 9.67 2.94 14.22
CA VAL A 218 10.74 3.79 14.75
C VAL A 218 10.19 5.20 14.82
N ARG A 219 10.29 5.84 16.00
CA ARG A 219 9.73 7.16 16.27
C ARG A 219 10.83 8.14 16.64
N ALA A 220 10.58 9.41 16.38
CA ALA A 220 11.41 10.50 16.85
C ALA A 220 11.25 10.67 18.39
N ASP A 221 12.35 10.73 19.11
CA ASP A 221 12.34 11.03 20.55
C ASP A 221 12.33 12.55 20.80
N GLU A 222 12.88 13.31 19.82
CA GLU A 222 13.01 14.76 19.87
C GLU A 222 12.24 15.43 18.72
N GLY A 223 11.99 16.73 18.83
CA GLY A 223 11.45 17.56 17.77
C GLY A 223 12.55 18.28 16.99
N GLY A 224 12.35 18.51 15.69
CA GLY A 224 13.31 19.24 14.88
C GLY A 224 13.25 18.89 13.40
N LEU A 225 14.35 19.13 12.71
CA LEU A 225 14.54 18.76 11.32
C LEU A 225 15.12 17.34 11.25
N LEU A 226 14.37 16.47 10.59
CA LEU A 226 14.75 15.08 10.35
C LEU A 226 15.65 14.96 9.12
N ASP A 227 16.81 14.34 9.30
CA ASP A 227 17.71 13.87 8.24
C ASP A 227 17.83 12.36 8.32
N LEU A 228 17.14 11.64 7.45
CA LEU A 228 17.17 10.17 7.39
C LEU A 228 18.28 9.70 6.45
N PHE A 229 19.14 8.81 6.94
CA PHE A 229 20.22 8.17 6.18
C PHE A 229 19.75 6.90 5.47
N VAL A 230 18.55 6.44 5.79
CA VAL A 230 17.91 5.26 5.19
C VAL A 230 16.68 5.67 4.38
N SER A 231 16.23 4.77 3.51
CA SER A 231 15.00 4.92 2.73
C SER A 231 14.27 3.59 2.66
N ARG A 232 13.09 3.57 2.06
CA ARG A 232 12.34 2.32 1.84
C ARG A 232 13.26 1.24 1.23
N GLY A 233 13.17 0.03 1.74
CA GLY A 233 13.96 -1.11 1.31
C GLY A 233 15.34 -1.23 1.97
N SER A 234 15.84 -0.22 2.69
CA SER A 234 17.13 -0.29 3.37
C SER A 234 17.18 -1.42 4.39
N PHE A 235 18.24 -2.25 4.30
CA PHE A 235 18.53 -3.27 5.29
C PHE A 235 19.54 -2.71 6.30
N VAL A 236 19.18 -2.74 7.58
CA VAL A 236 19.97 -2.17 8.67
C VAL A 236 20.32 -3.20 9.72
N GLN A 237 21.36 -2.91 10.53
CA GLN A 237 21.71 -3.68 11.72
C GLN A 237 21.10 -3.03 12.97
N GLU A 238 20.88 -3.82 14.01
CA GLU A 238 20.55 -3.28 15.34
C GLU A 238 21.66 -2.36 15.83
N GLY A 239 21.31 -1.20 16.40
CA GLY A 239 22.25 -0.19 16.88
C GLY A 239 22.81 0.72 15.79
N GLU A 240 22.47 0.50 14.51
CA GLU A 240 22.92 1.37 13.41
C GLU A 240 22.27 2.76 13.50
N VAL A 241 23.03 3.83 13.29
CA VAL A 241 22.50 5.20 13.17
C VAL A 241 21.80 5.32 11.83
N ILE A 242 20.49 5.52 11.84
CA ILE A 242 19.63 5.55 10.66
C ILE A 242 19.16 6.95 10.26
N GLY A 243 19.47 7.94 11.10
CA GLY A 243 19.11 9.33 10.86
C GLY A 243 19.50 10.20 12.03
N ARG A 244 19.18 11.48 11.89
CA ARG A 244 19.44 12.50 12.91
C ARG A 244 18.33 13.53 12.94
N ILE A 245 18.03 14.03 14.14
CA ILE A 245 17.13 15.17 14.35
C ILE A 245 17.97 16.34 14.82
N VAL A 246 17.82 17.50 14.17
CA VAL A 246 18.56 18.72 14.46
C VAL A 246 17.59 19.81 14.86
N ASP A 247 17.83 20.46 16.02
CA ASP A 247 17.15 21.69 16.37
C ASP A 247 17.67 22.84 15.50
N PRO A 248 16.85 23.45 14.62
CA PRO A 248 17.31 24.50 13.71
C PRO A 248 17.74 25.78 14.45
N GLN A 249 17.29 25.98 15.69
CA GLN A 249 17.71 27.13 16.50
C GLN A 249 19.02 26.85 17.27
N ARG A 250 19.31 25.57 17.50
CA ARG A 250 20.53 25.10 18.20
C ARG A 250 21.15 23.94 17.44
N PRO A 251 21.81 24.19 16.29
CA PRO A 251 22.30 23.11 15.41
C PRO A 251 23.36 22.20 16.07
N SER A 252 23.97 22.63 17.15
CA SER A 252 24.86 21.79 17.98
C SER A 252 24.08 20.70 18.74
N ASP A 253 22.81 20.92 18.99
CA ASP A 253 21.93 19.98 19.70
C ASP A 253 21.28 19.09 18.67
N SER A 254 21.83 17.90 18.48
CA SER A 254 21.31 16.90 17.55
C SER A 254 21.18 15.56 18.26
N ALA A 255 20.11 14.82 17.92
CA ALA A 255 19.85 13.48 18.42
C ALA A 255 19.93 12.46 17.28
N ASP A 256 20.74 11.42 17.45
CA ASP A 256 20.81 10.33 16.50
C ASP A 256 19.61 9.38 16.68
N ILE A 257 19.04 8.92 15.57
CA ILE A 257 18.01 7.90 15.55
C ILE A 257 18.70 6.56 15.31
N ILE A 258 18.43 5.60 16.21
CA ILE A 258 19.09 4.30 16.20
C ILE A 258 18.08 3.22 15.76
N ALA A 259 18.53 2.30 14.90
CA ALA A 259 17.74 1.13 14.51
C ALA A 259 17.50 0.21 15.73
N PRO A 260 16.24 -0.06 16.13
CA PRO A 260 15.94 -0.85 17.32
C PRO A 260 16.19 -2.34 17.12
N ALA A 261 16.31 -2.79 15.89
CA ALA A 261 16.56 -4.18 15.52
C ALA A 261 17.18 -4.24 14.11
N ARG A 262 17.81 -5.37 13.81
CA ARG A 262 18.19 -5.68 12.42
C ARG A 262 16.93 -5.95 11.59
N GLY A 263 16.82 -5.32 10.39
CA GLY A 263 15.63 -5.48 9.58
C GLY A 263 15.64 -4.70 8.28
N ILE A 264 14.47 -4.64 7.64
CA ILE A 264 14.23 -3.92 6.39
C ILE A 264 13.21 -2.82 6.64
N PHE A 265 13.52 -1.59 6.23
CA PHE A 265 12.55 -0.50 6.25
C PHE A 265 11.51 -0.69 5.15
N ILE A 266 10.27 -1.00 5.54
CA ILE A 266 9.12 -1.13 4.61
C ILE A 266 8.39 0.18 4.39
N CYS A 267 8.70 1.20 5.20
CA CYS A 267 8.23 2.58 5.01
C CYS A 267 9.22 3.53 5.68
N THR A 268 9.43 4.71 5.10
CA THR A 268 10.20 5.80 5.69
C THR A 268 9.44 7.12 5.59
N ALA A 269 9.68 8.02 6.57
CA ALA A 269 9.21 9.39 6.49
C ALA A 269 9.97 10.16 5.39
N ASN A 270 9.26 11.03 4.69
CA ASN A 270 9.83 12.01 3.75
C ASN A 270 9.46 13.46 4.14
N ASN A 271 8.77 13.66 5.27
CA ASN A 271 8.56 14.98 5.85
C ASN A 271 9.78 15.35 6.71
N PRO A 272 10.45 16.48 6.44
CA PRO A 272 11.65 16.87 7.18
C PRO A 272 11.37 17.43 8.58
N ILE A 273 10.11 17.68 8.95
CA ILE A 273 9.74 18.24 10.25
C ILE A 273 9.12 17.14 11.10
N VAL A 274 9.66 16.94 12.31
CA VAL A 274 9.17 15.96 13.27
C VAL A 274 8.98 16.57 14.65
N THR A 275 8.08 15.99 15.42
CA THR A 275 7.86 16.23 16.83
C THR A 275 8.08 14.92 17.62
N PRO A 276 8.29 14.95 18.94
CA PRO A 276 8.39 13.73 19.74
C PRO A 276 7.23 12.79 19.48
N GLY A 277 7.52 11.51 19.26
CA GLY A 277 6.54 10.49 18.90
C GLY A 277 6.25 10.36 17.41
N THR A 278 6.65 11.32 16.57
CA THR A 278 6.47 11.22 15.10
C THR A 278 7.14 9.97 14.56
N PRO A 279 6.44 9.07 13.88
CA PRO A 279 7.05 7.91 13.26
C PRO A 279 7.93 8.32 12.07
N VAL A 280 9.18 7.89 12.11
CA VAL A 280 10.20 8.19 11.08
C VAL A 280 10.45 7.01 10.14
N GLY A 281 10.08 5.80 10.55
CA GLY A 281 10.22 4.62 9.72
C GLY A 281 9.44 3.42 10.26
N HIS A 282 9.11 2.48 9.37
CA HIS A 282 8.44 1.24 9.68
C HIS A 282 9.38 0.09 9.36
N LEU A 283 9.91 -0.54 10.39
CA LEU A 283 10.92 -1.60 10.30
C LEU A 283 10.25 -2.97 10.35
N LEU A 284 10.65 -3.84 9.44
CA LEU A 284 10.35 -5.26 9.47
C LEU A 284 11.54 -5.98 10.10
N PRO A 285 11.47 -6.43 11.37
CA PRO A 285 12.59 -7.10 12.03
C PRO A 285 12.90 -8.43 11.38
N VAL A 286 14.18 -8.71 11.11
CA VAL A 286 14.62 -9.94 10.46
C VAL A 286 15.53 -10.73 11.41
N THR A 287 15.04 -11.87 11.88
CA THR A 287 15.78 -12.77 12.77
C THR A 287 16.31 -14.03 12.06
N ARG A 288 15.68 -14.44 10.94
CA ARG A 288 15.99 -15.66 10.16
C ARG A 288 16.18 -15.33 8.69
N GLY A 289 16.74 -16.23 7.92
CA GLY A 289 16.88 -16.10 6.46
C GLY A 289 17.83 -14.99 5.98
N ILE A 290 18.71 -14.48 6.84
CA ILE A 290 19.55 -13.30 6.58
C ILE A 290 20.42 -13.49 5.32
N ASN A 291 20.99 -14.68 5.12
CA ASN A 291 21.83 -14.95 3.96
C ASN A 291 21.05 -14.91 2.65
N LEU A 292 19.79 -15.33 2.68
CA LEU A 292 18.90 -15.27 1.53
C LEU A 292 18.49 -13.82 1.22
N ILE A 293 18.10 -13.09 2.25
CA ILE A 293 17.77 -11.66 2.13
C ILE A 293 18.96 -10.89 1.56
N ARG A 294 20.19 -11.11 2.07
CA ARG A 294 21.40 -10.47 1.55
C ARG A 294 21.63 -10.72 0.06
N LYS A 295 21.25 -11.90 -0.45
CA LYS A 295 21.30 -12.18 -1.89
C LYS A 295 20.28 -11.37 -2.71
N GLY A 296 19.21 -10.93 -2.07
CA GLY A 296 18.17 -10.07 -2.67
C GLY A 296 18.44 -8.58 -2.53
N LEU A 297 19.52 -8.18 -1.84
CA LEU A 297 19.88 -6.77 -1.72
C LEU A 297 20.69 -6.27 -2.93
N ASP A 298 20.46 -5.04 -3.33
CA ASP A 298 21.31 -4.34 -4.25
C ASP A 298 22.68 -4.07 -3.58
N LYS A 299 23.76 -4.46 -4.26
CA LYS A 299 25.13 -4.42 -3.69
C LYS A 299 25.65 -3.00 -3.43
N LYS A 300 25.11 -1.98 -4.11
CA LYS A 300 25.56 -0.59 -3.97
C LYS A 300 24.76 0.14 -2.91
N THR A 301 23.45 -0.08 -2.89
CA THR A 301 22.53 0.68 -2.05
C THR A 301 22.13 -0.05 -0.77
N ASN A 302 22.45 -1.35 -0.65
CA ASN A 302 22.02 -2.22 0.46
C ASN A 302 20.50 -2.23 0.67
N LYS A 303 19.72 -2.06 -0.43
CA LYS A 303 18.26 -2.06 -0.42
C LYS A 303 17.72 -3.34 -1.02
N LEU A 304 16.59 -3.79 -0.49
CA LEU A 304 15.85 -4.91 -1.06
C LEU A 304 15.40 -4.57 -2.48
N ILE A 305 15.75 -5.45 -3.43
CA ILE A 305 15.27 -5.40 -4.81
C ILE A 305 13.91 -6.07 -4.82
N VAL A 306 12.89 -5.33 -5.24
CA VAL A 306 11.52 -5.86 -5.35
C VAL A 306 11.28 -6.37 -6.77
N SER A 307 10.73 -7.56 -6.89
CA SER A 307 10.39 -8.19 -8.17
C SER A 307 9.42 -7.32 -8.97
N GLY A 308 9.65 -7.21 -10.28
CA GLY A 308 8.90 -6.33 -11.18
C GLY A 308 9.46 -4.91 -11.30
N SER A 309 10.44 -4.50 -10.46
CA SER A 309 11.00 -3.14 -10.49
C SER A 309 11.80 -2.83 -11.75
N LYS A 310 12.42 -3.82 -12.38
CA LYS A 310 13.27 -3.64 -13.56
C LYS A 310 12.68 -4.16 -14.88
N GLY A 311 11.39 -4.54 -14.89
CA GLY A 311 10.73 -5.09 -16.09
C GLY A 311 11.29 -6.43 -16.58
N GLU A 312 12.28 -6.99 -15.91
CA GLU A 312 12.82 -8.30 -16.23
C GLU A 312 12.04 -9.38 -15.49
N PRO A 313 11.54 -10.41 -16.19
CA PRO A 313 10.95 -11.55 -15.54
C PRO A 313 12.02 -12.26 -14.72
N ILE A 314 11.87 -12.29 -13.40
CA ILE A 314 12.70 -13.08 -12.52
C ILE A 314 12.12 -14.51 -12.56
N TRP A 315 12.50 -15.28 -13.61
CA TRP A 315 11.88 -16.58 -13.87
C TRP A 315 12.85 -17.74 -13.79
N ARG A 316 12.43 -18.74 -13.10
CA ARG A 316 12.57 -20.15 -13.48
C ARG A 316 11.35 -20.86 -12.97
N GLU A 317 10.70 -21.63 -13.83
CA GLU A 317 9.47 -22.38 -13.50
C GLU A 317 9.69 -23.47 -12.43
N ASP A 318 10.94 -23.79 -12.10
CA ASP A 318 11.35 -25.04 -11.45
C ASP A 318 11.85 -24.89 -10.01
N PHE A 319 11.69 -23.75 -9.32
CA PHE A 319 12.14 -23.65 -7.95
C PHE A 319 11.03 -23.27 -6.97
N GLU A 320 11.09 -23.86 -5.79
CA GLU A 320 10.24 -23.49 -4.66
C GLU A 320 10.67 -22.12 -4.13
N VAL A 321 9.68 -21.25 -3.87
CA VAL A 321 9.92 -19.95 -3.23
C VAL A 321 10.19 -20.22 -1.74
N GLU A 322 11.38 -19.88 -1.28
CA GLU A 322 11.69 -19.95 0.14
C GLU A 322 10.94 -18.89 0.92
N GLU A 323 10.12 -19.30 1.89
CA GLU A 323 9.34 -18.41 2.72
C GLU A 323 10.00 -18.21 4.08
N ILE A 324 10.26 -16.94 4.41
CA ILE A 324 10.82 -16.52 5.68
C ILE A 324 9.69 -15.91 6.51
N MET A 325 9.30 -16.63 7.57
CA MET A 325 8.30 -16.15 8.52
C MET A 325 8.94 -15.11 9.45
N ILE A 326 8.32 -13.96 9.56
CA ILE A 326 8.67 -12.90 10.49
C ILE A 326 7.52 -12.78 11.48
N GLU A 327 7.73 -13.36 12.66
CA GLU A 327 6.76 -13.33 13.75
C GLU A 327 6.98 -12.08 14.59
N GLY A 328 5.92 -11.48 15.08
CA GLY A 328 5.97 -10.32 15.95
C GLY A 328 4.58 -9.76 16.23
N GLU A 329 4.52 -8.84 17.15
CA GLU A 329 3.33 -8.03 17.37
C GLU A 329 3.41 -6.76 16.51
N TRP A 330 2.27 -6.29 16.02
CA TRP A 330 2.17 -4.97 15.41
C TRP A 330 2.37 -3.95 16.51
N SER A 331 3.54 -3.28 16.57
CA SER A 331 3.78 -2.21 17.52
C SER A 331 2.98 -0.96 17.12
N GLY A 332 1.97 -0.65 17.90
CA GLY A 332 1.07 0.47 17.67
C GLY A 332 -0.27 0.02 17.06
N GLY A 333 -1.36 0.45 17.67
CA GLY A 333 -2.72 0.14 17.23
C GLY A 333 -2.92 0.52 15.76
N GLY A 334 -3.58 -0.34 15.01
CA GLY A 334 -3.93 -0.29 13.59
C GLY A 334 -3.10 0.65 12.73
N VAL A 335 -2.39 0.09 11.79
CA VAL A 335 -1.34 0.70 10.93
C VAL A 335 -1.69 2.09 10.35
N ASP A 336 -2.93 2.53 10.47
CA ASP A 336 -3.44 3.78 9.89
C ASP A 336 -4.16 4.71 10.90
N ALA A 337 -4.41 4.28 12.14
CA ALA A 337 -5.26 5.06 13.06
C ALA A 337 -4.51 6.19 13.79
N GLU A 338 -3.22 6.04 14.07
CA GLU A 338 -2.45 7.03 14.84
C GLU A 338 -2.01 8.26 14.04
N TRP A 339 -1.93 8.15 12.70
CA TRP A 339 -1.48 9.25 11.87
C TRP A 339 -2.56 10.25 11.51
N GLN A 340 -3.81 10.00 11.89
CA GLN A 340 -4.96 10.84 11.56
C GLN A 340 -5.18 11.97 12.57
N ARG A 341 -4.47 11.94 13.74
CA ARG A 341 -4.74 12.88 14.84
C ARG A 341 -3.94 14.18 14.79
N ASP A 342 -2.86 14.26 14.01
CA ASP A 342 -1.87 15.32 14.20
C ASP A 342 -1.82 16.38 13.08
N TRP A 343 -2.85 16.47 12.23
CA TRP A 343 -2.95 17.59 11.31
C TRP A 343 -4.34 18.21 11.41
N PRO A 344 -4.45 19.47 11.91
CA PRO A 344 -5.74 20.16 11.98
C PRO A 344 -6.34 20.22 10.58
N THR A 345 -7.58 19.79 10.43
CA THR A 345 -8.36 19.91 9.19
C THR A 345 -8.55 21.39 8.86
N ALA A 346 -8.73 21.73 7.60
CA ALA A 346 -9.00 23.11 7.21
C ALA A 346 -10.23 23.70 7.93
N SER A 347 -11.19 22.85 8.35
CA SER A 347 -12.36 23.27 9.14
C SER A 347 -12.02 23.64 10.60
N GLU A 348 -10.96 23.07 11.20
CA GLU A 348 -10.51 23.46 12.53
C GLU A 348 -9.75 24.77 12.52
N LYS A 349 -9.09 25.12 11.40
CA LYS A 349 -8.47 26.44 11.22
C LYS A 349 -9.49 27.55 10.99
N GLU A 350 -10.57 27.27 10.24
CA GLU A 350 -11.65 28.24 10.05
C GLU A 350 -12.40 28.55 11.37
N HIS A 351 -12.49 27.59 12.30
CA HIS A 351 -13.09 27.82 13.62
C HIS A 351 -12.16 28.58 14.58
N VAL A 352 -10.85 28.46 14.45
CA VAL A 352 -9.89 29.22 15.26
C VAL A 352 -9.82 30.67 14.74
N GLU A 353 -9.81 30.90 13.43
CA GLU A 353 -9.85 32.26 12.87
C GLU A 353 -11.19 32.98 13.14
N ALA A 354 -12.32 32.24 13.15
CA ALA A 354 -13.63 32.82 13.48
C ALA A 354 -13.79 33.14 14.97
N SER A 355 -13.09 32.44 15.87
CA SER A 355 -13.13 32.73 17.32
C SER A 355 -12.19 33.88 17.73
N GLU A 356 -11.17 34.20 16.93
CA GLU A 356 -10.29 35.35 17.18
C GLU A 356 -10.87 36.66 16.64
N GLU A 357 -11.83 36.63 15.70
CA GLU A 357 -12.55 37.83 15.23
C GLU A 357 -13.75 38.20 16.11
N GLU A 358 -14.31 37.28 16.92
CA GLU A 358 -15.42 37.60 17.86
C GLU A 358 -14.95 38.22 19.18
N ASP A 359 -13.67 38.10 19.54
CA ASP A 359 -13.11 38.73 20.76
C ASP A 359 -12.45 40.11 20.54
N ALA A 360 -12.62 40.69 19.35
CA ALA A 360 -11.97 41.97 18.96
C ALA A 360 -12.96 43.15 18.74
N ASP A 361 -14.22 43.07 19.25
CA ASP A 361 -15.17 44.22 19.27
C ASP A 361 -15.57 44.61 20.72
#